data_1874631564cd226b017595308f950374
#
_entry.id   1874631564cd226b017595308f950374
#
_cell.length_a   1.000
_cell.length_b   1.000
_cell.length_c   1.000
_cell.angle_alpha   90.00
_cell.angle_beta   90.00
_cell.angle_gamma   90.00
#
_symmetry.space_group_name_H-M   'P 1'
#
loop_
_entity.id
_entity.type
_entity.pdbx_description
1 polymer ?
#
loop_
_entity_poly.entity_id
_entity_poly.type
_entity_poly.pdbx_seq_one_letter_code
_entity_poly.pdbx_strand_id
1 'polypeptide(L)'
;DICPPATTENYGSFTQGAAYSLLAKLYLNAEAWGVTFSGNAYQKVIDNCDKVMAMGYILEPNWKDNFSVTNENSKEAILAATFSSSDTGNDGNVKNELHNNTLHYKDYLSLGITASGTWNGICAQPEYVRLFDEEDARLDGTFLTGLMIDKSTGKPIMTDHNNELNHTIDVNMIPGMEYDGTNWSAVEQHDGARCFKWEFASDLTSSMGNDFHIFRLADIYLMKAEALLR
;
A
#
# COMPACT_ATOMS: atom_id res chain seq x y z
N ASP A 1 27.18 -11.76 -9.30
CA ASP A 1 27.52 -10.39 -9.77
C ASP A 1 27.01 -10.10 -11.21
N ILE A 2 25.84 -10.66 -11.56
CA ILE A 2 25.16 -10.37 -12.83
C ILE A 2 24.11 -9.28 -12.70
N CYS A 3 23.70 -8.93 -11.49
CA CYS A 3 22.72 -7.86 -11.27
C CYS A 3 23.42 -6.48 -11.33
N PRO A 4 22.79 -5.47 -11.95
CA PRO A 4 23.33 -4.11 -12.00
C PRO A 4 23.44 -3.50 -10.60
N PRO A 5 24.30 -2.49 -10.43
CA PRO A 5 24.42 -1.77 -9.15
C PRO A 5 23.13 -1.02 -8.81
N ALA A 6 22.94 -0.74 -7.53
CA ALA A 6 21.83 0.05 -7.03
C ALA A 6 22.09 1.55 -7.29
N THR A 7 21.67 2.03 -8.44
CA THR A 7 21.77 3.45 -8.86
C THR A 7 20.43 3.94 -9.37
N THR A 8 20.22 5.24 -9.41
CA THR A 8 18.99 5.86 -9.95
C THR A 8 18.72 5.47 -11.41
N GLU A 9 19.78 5.24 -12.21
CA GLU A 9 19.67 4.79 -13.61
C GLU A 9 19.07 3.38 -13.72
N ASN A 10 19.20 2.57 -12.68
CA ASN A 10 18.68 1.21 -12.61
C ASN A 10 17.38 1.11 -11.79
N TYR A 11 16.72 2.24 -11.50
CA TYR A 11 15.42 2.23 -10.83
C TYR A 11 14.41 1.36 -11.59
N GLY A 12 13.59 0.60 -10.86
CA GLY A 12 12.66 -0.37 -11.44
C GLY A 12 13.29 -1.68 -11.93
N SER A 13 14.64 -1.75 -12.03
CA SER A 13 15.36 -2.96 -12.42
C SER A 13 15.71 -3.83 -11.21
N PHE A 14 15.91 -5.14 -11.47
CA PHE A 14 16.34 -6.07 -10.43
C PHE A 14 17.85 -5.91 -10.14
N THR A 15 18.17 -4.99 -9.24
CA THR A 15 19.55 -4.62 -8.87
C THR A 15 20.16 -5.59 -7.84
N GLN A 16 21.45 -5.36 -7.50
CA GLN A 16 22.11 -6.08 -6.40
C GLN A 16 21.37 -5.85 -5.06
N GLY A 17 20.85 -4.63 -4.81
CA GLY A 17 20.03 -4.34 -3.64
C GLY A 17 18.77 -5.20 -3.58
N ALA A 18 18.06 -5.32 -4.71
CA ALA A 18 16.89 -6.18 -4.83
C ALA A 18 17.24 -7.66 -4.60
N ALA A 19 18.37 -8.14 -5.15
CA ALA A 19 18.81 -9.52 -4.99
C ALA A 19 19.12 -9.85 -3.53
N TYR A 20 19.84 -9.00 -2.80
CA TYR A 20 20.13 -9.23 -1.38
C TYR A 20 18.88 -9.09 -0.51
N SER A 21 17.97 -8.17 -0.82
CA SER A 21 16.68 -8.03 -0.14
C SER A 21 15.83 -9.29 -0.28
N LEU A 22 15.75 -9.84 -1.49
CA LEU A 22 15.04 -11.10 -1.74
C LEU A 22 15.70 -12.27 -1.00
N LEU A 23 17.04 -12.38 -1.00
CA LEU A 23 17.75 -13.41 -0.26
C LEU A 23 17.46 -13.30 1.24
N ALA A 24 17.49 -12.09 1.82
CA ALA A 24 17.17 -11.88 3.23
C ALA A 24 15.74 -12.39 3.52
N LYS A 25 14.76 -12.01 2.71
CA LYS A 25 13.37 -12.45 2.88
C LYS A 25 13.19 -13.96 2.75
N LEU A 26 13.90 -14.61 1.82
CA LEU A 26 13.87 -16.06 1.63
C LEU A 26 14.45 -16.79 2.87
N TYR A 27 15.60 -16.35 3.37
CA TYR A 27 16.20 -16.94 4.56
C TYR A 27 15.35 -16.71 5.83
N LEU A 28 14.73 -15.54 5.97
CA LEU A 28 13.88 -15.22 7.11
C LEU A 28 12.67 -16.15 7.21
N ASN A 29 12.10 -16.52 6.07
CA ASN A 29 10.90 -17.36 5.98
C ASN A 29 11.21 -18.85 5.72
N ALA A 30 12.47 -19.25 5.73
CA ALA A 30 12.89 -20.62 5.41
C ALA A 30 12.22 -21.67 6.29
N GLU A 31 12.14 -21.42 7.59
CA GLU A 31 11.50 -22.31 8.57
C GLU A 31 10.00 -22.49 8.27
N ALA A 32 9.30 -21.40 7.96
CA ALA A 32 7.87 -21.43 7.62
C ALA A 32 7.58 -22.26 6.35
N TRP A 33 8.55 -22.35 5.44
CA TRP A 33 8.47 -23.17 4.24
C TRP A 33 9.04 -24.57 4.38
N GLY A 34 9.47 -24.95 5.60
CA GLY A 34 10.04 -26.26 5.87
C GLY A 34 11.41 -26.49 5.20
N VAL A 35 12.12 -25.42 4.84
CA VAL A 35 13.43 -25.50 4.19
C VAL A 35 14.52 -25.50 5.26
N THR A 36 15.37 -26.53 5.24
CA THR A 36 16.55 -26.61 6.11
C THR A 36 17.80 -26.16 5.36
N PHE A 37 18.61 -25.35 6.02
CA PHE A 37 19.92 -24.91 5.51
C PHE A 37 21.07 -25.48 6.34
N SER A 38 22.22 -25.63 5.71
CA SER A 38 23.46 -25.79 6.43
C SER A 38 23.88 -24.44 7.03
N GLY A 39 23.87 -24.32 8.36
CA GLY A 39 24.20 -23.10 9.09
C GLY A 39 22.98 -22.33 9.60
N ASN A 40 23.24 -21.15 10.18
CA ASN A 40 22.18 -20.31 10.76
C ASN A 40 21.52 -19.43 9.67
N ALA A 41 20.23 -19.68 9.40
CA ALA A 41 19.45 -18.90 8.41
C ALA A 41 19.34 -17.43 8.82
N TYR A 42 19.14 -17.14 10.10
CA TYR A 42 19.02 -15.77 10.60
C TYR A 42 20.32 -14.97 10.47
N GLN A 43 21.48 -15.62 10.64
CA GLN A 43 22.76 -14.97 10.34
C GLN A 43 22.85 -14.58 8.86
N LYS A 44 22.36 -15.43 7.95
CA LYS A 44 22.31 -15.09 6.51
C LYS A 44 21.36 -13.92 6.21
N VAL A 45 20.26 -13.79 6.96
CA VAL A 45 19.38 -12.59 6.87
C VAL A 45 20.17 -11.35 7.24
N ILE A 46 20.83 -11.35 8.40
CA ILE A 46 21.62 -10.22 8.89
C ILE A 46 22.70 -9.82 7.88
N ASP A 47 23.48 -10.79 7.38
CA ASP A 47 24.55 -10.55 6.43
C ASP A 47 24.05 -9.93 5.10
N ASN A 48 22.88 -10.34 4.61
CA ASN A 48 22.29 -9.76 3.40
C ASN A 48 21.68 -8.39 3.65
N CYS A 49 21.03 -8.18 4.80
CA CYS A 49 20.54 -6.86 5.19
C CYS A 49 21.68 -5.85 5.32
N ASP A 50 22.81 -6.24 5.92
CA ASP A 50 23.97 -5.36 6.06
C ASP A 50 24.57 -4.94 4.72
N LYS A 51 24.58 -5.83 3.73
CA LYS A 51 24.99 -5.48 2.37
C LYS A 51 24.06 -4.43 1.75
N VAL A 52 22.75 -4.59 1.91
CA VAL A 52 21.78 -3.58 1.39
C VAL A 52 21.94 -2.25 2.10
N MET A 53 22.07 -2.25 3.43
CA MET A 53 22.26 -1.03 4.24
C MET A 53 23.53 -0.27 3.85
N ALA A 54 24.56 -0.96 3.35
CA ALA A 54 25.81 -0.38 2.88
C ALA A 54 25.72 0.23 1.47
N MET A 55 24.59 0.08 0.74
CA MET A 55 24.44 0.55 -0.64
C MET A 55 23.98 2.01 -0.77
N GLY A 56 23.78 2.71 0.34
CA GLY A 56 23.47 4.14 0.33
C GLY A 56 22.00 4.51 0.21
N TYR A 57 21.08 3.54 0.35
CA TYR A 57 19.66 3.83 0.56
C TYR A 57 19.46 4.62 1.85
N ILE A 58 18.46 5.51 1.88
CA ILE A 58 18.20 6.40 3.01
C ILE A 58 16.71 6.34 3.34
N LEU A 59 16.36 6.18 4.63
CA LEU A 59 14.97 6.27 5.08
C LEU A 59 14.42 7.68 4.80
N GLU A 60 13.23 7.74 4.22
CA GLU A 60 12.56 9.02 4.01
C GLU A 60 12.18 9.63 5.38
N PRO A 61 12.51 10.92 5.60
CA PRO A 61 12.16 11.60 6.85
C PRO A 61 10.65 11.63 7.12
N ASN A 62 9.85 11.75 6.06
CA ASN A 62 8.42 11.57 6.11
C ASN A 62 8.09 10.25 5.39
N TRP A 63 7.61 9.28 6.14
CA TRP A 63 7.28 7.95 5.62
C TRP A 63 6.28 7.98 4.45
N LYS A 64 5.41 9.00 4.41
CA LYS A 64 4.38 9.18 3.38
C LYS A 64 4.97 9.47 2.00
N ASP A 65 6.19 10.03 1.92
CA ASP A 65 6.86 10.35 0.66
C ASP A 65 7.12 9.12 -0.19
N ASN A 66 7.24 7.94 0.46
CA ASN A 66 7.33 6.66 -0.24
C ASN A 66 6.05 6.30 -1.04
N PHE A 67 4.96 7.00 -0.82
CA PHE A 67 3.64 6.74 -1.40
C PHE A 67 3.08 7.95 -2.13
N SER A 68 3.89 8.98 -2.33
CA SER A 68 3.53 10.19 -3.07
C SER A 68 3.32 9.90 -4.56
N VAL A 69 2.74 10.85 -5.27
CA VAL A 69 2.56 10.77 -6.74
C VAL A 69 3.88 10.82 -7.51
N THR A 70 4.98 11.16 -6.83
CA THR A 70 6.35 11.23 -7.35
C THR A 70 7.29 10.30 -6.59
N ASN A 71 6.79 9.17 -6.14
CA ASN A 71 7.52 8.24 -5.27
C ASN A 71 8.67 7.49 -5.97
N GLU A 72 8.80 7.62 -7.29
CA GLU A 72 9.99 7.19 -8.04
C GLU A 72 11.27 7.92 -7.56
N ASN A 73 11.10 9.05 -6.89
CA ASN A 73 12.22 9.82 -6.32
C ASN A 73 12.63 9.37 -4.91
N SER A 74 11.90 8.41 -4.31
CA SER A 74 12.21 7.91 -2.97
C SER A 74 13.60 7.28 -2.90
N LYS A 75 14.41 7.76 -1.96
CA LYS A 75 15.74 7.21 -1.67
C LYS A 75 15.69 5.93 -0.86
N GLU A 76 14.51 5.57 -0.39
CA GLU A 76 14.25 4.35 0.35
C GLU A 76 13.94 3.16 -0.56
N ALA A 77 13.50 3.42 -1.80
CA ALA A 77 13.08 2.39 -2.74
C ALA A 77 14.25 1.51 -3.21
N ILE A 78 14.12 0.20 -3.05
CA ILE A 78 15.12 -0.80 -3.46
C ILE A 78 14.69 -1.52 -4.73
N LEU A 79 13.42 -1.91 -4.80
CA LEU A 79 12.79 -2.51 -5.98
C LEU A 79 11.36 -2.01 -6.08
N ALA A 80 11.00 -1.48 -7.23
CA ALA A 80 9.65 -1.02 -7.51
C ALA A 80 9.11 -1.65 -8.81
N ALA A 81 7.81 -1.92 -8.81
CA ALA A 81 7.05 -2.06 -10.05
C ALA A 81 6.65 -0.65 -10.49
N THR A 82 7.12 -0.24 -11.64
CA THR A 82 6.92 1.12 -12.14
C THR A 82 5.61 1.24 -12.92
N PHE A 83 4.91 2.36 -12.72
CA PHE A 83 3.64 2.66 -13.37
C PHE A 83 3.67 4.05 -14.01
N SER A 84 2.76 4.27 -14.94
CA SER A 84 2.54 5.58 -15.55
C SER A 84 1.05 5.89 -15.59
N SER A 85 0.66 7.08 -15.18
CA SER A 85 -0.73 7.56 -15.27
C SER A 85 -1.22 7.71 -16.73
N SER A 86 -0.29 7.85 -17.68
CA SER A 86 -0.59 7.91 -19.12
C SER A 86 -0.78 6.55 -19.76
N ASP A 87 -0.52 5.46 -19.03
CA ASP A 87 -0.66 4.11 -19.56
C ASP A 87 -2.14 3.75 -19.70
N THR A 88 -2.58 3.59 -20.92
CA THR A 88 -3.98 3.24 -21.24
C THR A 88 -4.27 1.75 -21.09
N GLY A 89 -3.24 0.94 -20.77
CA GLY A 89 -3.37 -0.51 -20.66
C GLY A 89 -3.61 -1.23 -21.99
N ASN A 90 -3.43 -0.55 -23.13
CA ASN A 90 -3.63 -1.14 -24.45
C ASN A 90 -2.50 -2.08 -24.85
N ASP A 91 -1.34 -1.97 -24.23
CA ASP A 91 -0.13 -2.74 -24.56
C ASP A 91 0.12 -3.91 -23.59
N GLY A 92 -0.91 -4.35 -22.84
CA GLY A 92 -0.79 -5.41 -21.85
C GLY A 92 -0.13 -4.97 -20.54
N ASN A 93 0.13 -3.68 -20.38
CA ASN A 93 0.68 -3.12 -19.14
C ASN A 93 -0.34 -3.18 -18.01
N VAL A 94 0.14 -3.50 -16.82
CA VAL A 94 -0.69 -3.56 -15.62
C VAL A 94 -0.96 -2.14 -15.16
N LYS A 95 -2.24 -1.79 -15.03
CA LYS A 95 -2.66 -0.51 -14.47
C LYS A 95 -2.57 -0.51 -12.96
N ASN A 96 -2.10 0.59 -12.38
CA ASN A 96 -2.26 0.82 -10.95
C ASN A 96 -3.63 1.43 -10.67
N GLU A 97 -4.59 0.60 -10.31
CA GLU A 97 -5.98 0.97 -10.04
C GLU A 97 -6.34 0.79 -8.54
N LEU A 98 -5.38 0.94 -7.63
CA LEU A 98 -5.62 0.77 -6.19
C LEU A 98 -6.75 1.67 -5.68
N HIS A 99 -6.87 2.90 -6.19
CA HIS A 99 -7.94 3.83 -5.85
C HIS A 99 -9.33 3.27 -6.20
N ASN A 100 -9.46 2.58 -7.33
CA ASN A 100 -10.73 1.98 -7.74
C ASN A 100 -11.20 0.90 -6.76
N ASN A 101 -10.27 0.09 -6.25
CA ASN A 101 -10.59 -1.00 -5.36
C ASN A 101 -10.97 -0.55 -3.95
N THR A 102 -10.35 0.51 -3.44
CA THR A 102 -10.48 0.90 -2.04
C THR A 102 -11.46 2.04 -1.79
N LEU A 103 -11.54 3.02 -2.70
CA LEU A 103 -12.38 4.19 -2.49
C LEU A 103 -13.87 3.89 -2.75
N HIS A 104 -14.72 4.48 -1.91
CA HIS A 104 -16.14 4.58 -2.21
C HIS A 104 -16.34 5.47 -3.45
N TYR A 105 -17.36 5.17 -4.27
CA TYR A 105 -17.60 5.87 -5.54
C TYR A 105 -17.95 7.35 -5.42
N LYS A 106 -18.06 7.90 -4.22
CA LYS A 106 -18.21 9.34 -3.93
C LYS A 106 -17.04 9.95 -3.17
N ASP A 107 -16.01 9.17 -2.79
CA ASP A 107 -14.85 9.69 -2.05
C ASP A 107 -14.08 10.76 -2.83
N TYR A 108 -14.12 10.71 -4.17
CA TYR A 108 -13.48 11.72 -5.01
C TYR A 108 -13.91 13.15 -4.66
N LEU A 109 -15.15 13.35 -4.18
CA LEU A 109 -15.64 14.66 -3.74
C LEU A 109 -14.92 15.16 -2.49
N SER A 110 -14.61 14.26 -1.54
CA SER A 110 -13.88 14.60 -0.31
C SER A 110 -12.39 14.76 -0.55
N LEU A 111 -11.84 14.04 -1.51
CA LEU A 111 -10.41 14.08 -1.84
C LEU A 111 -10.06 15.21 -2.80
N GLY A 112 -11.04 15.72 -3.56
CA GLY A 112 -10.84 16.77 -4.57
C GLY A 112 -10.08 16.24 -5.78
N ILE A 113 -10.27 14.97 -6.12
CA ILE A 113 -9.74 14.33 -7.33
C ILE A 113 -10.82 14.23 -8.39
N THR A 114 -10.42 14.04 -9.66
CA THR A 114 -11.35 13.92 -10.78
C THR A 114 -11.80 12.48 -11.03
N ALA A 115 -11.11 11.50 -10.46
CA ALA A 115 -11.45 10.09 -10.60
C ALA A 115 -12.88 9.81 -10.12
N SER A 116 -13.68 9.21 -10.99
CA SER A 116 -15.02 8.75 -10.70
C SER A 116 -15.16 7.29 -11.09
N GLY A 117 -16.17 6.60 -10.53
CA GLY A 117 -16.39 5.19 -10.85
C GLY A 117 -15.49 4.22 -10.08
N THR A 118 -14.97 4.63 -8.95
CA THR A 118 -14.33 3.76 -7.95
C THR A 118 -15.34 2.72 -7.46
N TRP A 119 -14.85 1.54 -7.04
CA TRP A 119 -15.69 0.33 -6.95
C TRP A 119 -16.20 0.01 -5.56
N ASN A 120 -15.73 0.70 -4.53
CA ASN A 120 -16.08 0.40 -3.13
C ASN A 120 -15.83 -1.09 -2.78
N GLY A 121 -14.74 -1.67 -3.30
CA GLY A 121 -14.57 -3.13 -3.34
C GLY A 121 -13.95 -3.71 -2.08
N ILE A 122 -13.00 -3.01 -1.46
CA ILE A 122 -12.26 -3.52 -0.29
C ILE A 122 -12.13 -2.46 0.78
N CYS A 123 -12.12 -2.91 2.04
CA CYS A 123 -11.77 -2.11 3.19
C CYS A 123 -10.78 -2.88 4.09
N ALA A 124 -10.17 -2.17 5.03
CA ALA A 124 -9.28 -2.79 5.99
C ALA A 124 -10.06 -3.64 7.01
N GLN A 125 -9.45 -4.73 7.47
CA GLN A 125 -9.99 -5.50 8.57
C GLN A 125 -9.95 -4.67 9.86
N PRO A 126 -11.05 -4.62 10.65
CA PRO A 126 -11.13 -3.80 11.86
C PRO A 126 -10.00 -4.09 12.86
N GLU A 127 -9.67 -5.36 13.04
CA GLU A 127 -8.62 -5.80 13.95
C GLU A 127 -7.24 -5.29 13.52
N TYR A 128 -7.00 -5.21 12.20
CA TYR A 128 -5.74 -4.68 11.69
C TYR A 128 -5.63 -3.17 11.92
N VAL A 129 -6.71 -2.40 11.72
CA VAL A 129 -6.74 -0.96 12.01
C VAL A 129 -6.44 -0.69 13.48
N ARG A 130 -7.00 -1.50 14.39
CA ARG A 130 -6.82 -1.40 15.83
C ARG A 130 -5.45 -1.84 16.36
N LEU A 131 -4.57 -2.39 15.50
CA LEU A 131 -3.17 -2.64 15.87
C LEU A 131 -2.33 -1.38 15.89
N PHE A 132 -2.80 -0.31 15.26
CA PHE A 132 -2.10 0.98 15.27
C PHE A 132 -2.43 1.70 16.57
N ASP A 133 -1.41 2.25 17.21
CA ASP A 133 -1.56 3.17 18.33
C ASP A 133 -2.19 4.49 17.83
N GLU A 134 -3.00 5.14 18.67
CA GLU A 134 -3.61 6.42 18.31
C GLU A 134 -2.57 7.53 18.06
N GLU A 135 -1.38 7.42 18.67
CA GLU A 135 -0.25 8.33 18.44
C GLU A 135 0.61 7.95 17.22
N ASP A 136 0.33 6.82 16.57
CA ASP A 136 1.07 6.39 15.40
C ASP A 136 0.70 7.25 14.18
N ALA A 137 1.64 8.07 13.74
CA ALA A 137 1.45 8.95 12.57
C ALA A 137 1.09 8.20 11.27
N ARG A 138 1.24 6.87 11.24
CA ARG A 138 0.84 6.05 10.10
C ARG A 138 -0.67 5.74 10.10
N LEU A 139 -1.36 5.84 11.23
CA LEU A 139 -2.79 5.51 11.33
C LEU A 139 -3.61 6.36 10.35
N ASP A 140 -3.60 7.68 10.53
CA ASP A 140 -4.34 8.62 9.67
C ASP A 140 -3.81 8.66 8.23
N GLY A 141 -2.53 8.36 8.04
CA GLY A 141 -1.92 8.29 6.72
C GLY A 141 -2.19 7.00 5.95
N THR A 142 -2.65 5.95 6.62
CA THR A 142 -2.90 4.63 6.01
C THR A 142 -4.38 4.39 5.78
N PHE A 143 -5.24 4.92 6.66
CA PHE A 143 -6.69 4.65 6.62
C PHE A 143 -7.49 5.94 6.52
N LEU A 144 -8.45 5.94 5.60
CA LEU A 144 -9.47 6.98 5.50
C LEU A 144 -10.68 6.51 6.33
N THR A 145 -11.00 7.26 7.38
CA THR A 145 -12.12 7.02 8.28
C THR A 145 -12.86 8.31 8.60
N GLY A 146 -14.05 8.20 9.16
CA GLY A 146 -14.84 9.35 9.58
C GLY A 146 -15.76 9.90 8.49
N LEU A 147 -16.38 11.04 8.80
CA LEU A 147 -17.36 11.70 7.95
C LEU A 147 -16.68 12.35 6.74
N MET A 148 -17.13 11.98 5.55
CA MET A 148 -16.64 12.54 4.30
C MET A 148 -17.38 13.83 3.94
N ILE A 149 -16.59 14.89 3.76
CA ILE A 149 -17.09 16.23 3.45
C ILE A 149 -16.72 16.58 2.00
N ASP A 150 -17.68 16.94 1.20
CA ASP A 150 -17.47 17.46 -0.15
C ASP A 150 -16.68 18.78 -0.09
N LYS A 151 -15.48 18.80 -0.66
CA LYS A 151 -14.60 19.98 -0.67
C LYS A 151 -15.19 21.18 -1.38
N SER A 152 -16.10 20.96 -2.34
CA SER A 152 -16.70 22.04 -3.13
C SER A 152 -17.84 22.74 -2.40
N THR A 153 -18.60 22.00 -1.59
CA THR A 153 -19.81 22.49 -0.92
C THR A 153 -19.65 22.67 0.58
N GLY A 154 -18.65 22.03 1.19
CA GLY A 154 -18.46 21.99 2.64
C GLY A 154 -19.52 21.18 3.40
N LYS A 155 -20.30 20.35 2.70
CA LYS A 155 -21.39 19.55 3.29
C LYS A 155 -21.03 18.08 3.34
N PRO A 156 -21.65 17.30 4.25
CA PRO A 156 -21.53 15.84 4.24
C PRO A 156 -21.93 15.25 2.90
N ILE A 157 -21.14 14.28 2.45
CA ILE A 157 -21.46 13.47 1.27
C ILE A 157 -22.52 12.44 1.66
N MET A 158 -23.55 12.28 0.83
CA MET A 158 -24.61 11.31 1.08
C MET A 158 -24.42 10.07 0.20
N THR A 159 -24.56 8.88 0.79
CA THR A 159 -24.62 7.61 0.07
C THR A 159 -25.90 7.52 -0.79
N ASP A 160 -26.01 6.49 -1.62
CA ASP A 160 -27.22 6.25 -2.40
C ASP A 160 -28.40 5.76 -1.54
N HIS A 161 -28.12 5.29 -0.33
CA HIS A 161 -29.13 4.94 0.68
C HIS A 161 -29.55 6.15 1.54
N ASN A 162 -29.10 7.36 1.17
CA ASN A 162 -29.39 8.61 1.88
C ASN A 162 -28.85 8.67 3.31
N ASN A 163 -27.77 7.96 3.60
CA ASN A 163 -26.97 8.05 4.81
C ASN A 163 -25.77 8.97 4.58
N GLU A 164 -25.24 9.58 5.62
CA GLU A 164 -23.97 10.28 5.53
C GLU A 164 -22.84 9.30 5.24
N LEU A 165 -21.96 9.63 4.30
CA LEU A 165 -20.78 8.84 3.99
C LEU A 165 -19.76 9.01 5.13
N ASN A 166 -19.84 8.10 6.09
CA ASN A 166 -18.99 8.10 7.28
C ASN A 166 -18.27 6.75 7.38
N HIS A 167 -17.02 6.70 6.92
CA HIS A 167 -16.26 5.45 6.95
C HIS A 167 -15.96 5.02 8.38
N THR A 168 -16.59 3.93 8.79
CA THR A 168 -16.40 3.32 10.10
C THR A 168 -15.20 2.39 10.10
N ILE A 169 -14.64 2.07 11.28
CA ILE A 169 -13.64 1.00 11.38
C ILE A 169 -14.32 -0.36 11.25
N ASP A 170 -15.46 -0.51 11.94
CA ASP A 170 -16.21 -1.76 11.93
C ASP A 170 -17.01 -1.94 10.64
N VAL A 171 -17.10 -3.19 10.20
CA VAL A 171 -17.95 -3.62 9.09
C VAL A 171 -19.09 -4.43 9.70
N ASN A 172 -20.32 -3.92 9.62
CA ASN A 172 -21.48 -4.55 10.22
C ASN A 172 -22.35 -5.17 9.13
N MET A 173 -22.63 -6.47 9.26
CA MET A 173 -23.60 -7.12 8.39
C MET A 173 -25.00 -6.59 8.69
N ILE A 174 -25.75 -6.23 7.65
CA ILE A 174 -27.14 -5.81 7.77
C ILE A 174 -27.96 -7.04 8.16
N PRO A 175 -28.66 -7.04 9.31
CA PRO A 175 -29.41 -8.20 9.76
C PRO A 175 -30.41 -8.71 8.72
N GLY A 176 -30.36 -9.99 8.41
CA GLY A 176 -31.25 -10.63 7.44
C GLY A 176 -30.86 -10.40 5.97
N MET A 177 -29.78 -9.72 5.69
CA MET A 177 -29.19 -9.58 4.36
C MET A 177 -27.97 -10.50 4.24
N GLU A 178 -28.17 -11.69 3.73
CA GLU A 178 -27.10 -12.58 3.34
C GLU A 178 -26.81 -12.38 1.84
N TYR A 179 -25.52 -12.54 1.48
CA TYR A 179 -25.15 -12.55 0.06
C TYR A 179 -25.81 -13.77 -0.63
N ASP A 180 -26.73 -13.50 -1.53
CA ASP A 180 -27.48 -14.51 -2.28
C ASP A 180 -26.91 -14.79 -3.69
N GLY A 181 -25.71 -14.26 -3.98
CA GLY A 181 -25.08 -14.35 -5.30
C GLY A 181 -25.41 -13.19 -6.23
N THR A 182 -26.37 -12.34 -5.88
CA THR A 182 -26.83 -11.19 -6.71
C THR A 182 -26.92 -9.89 -5.93
N ASN A 183 -27.08 -9.95 -4.61
CA ASN A 183 -27.26 -8.78 -3.76
C ASN A 183 -25.94 -8.43 -3.05
N TRP A 184 -25.32 -7.33 -3.47
CA TRP A 184 -24.09 -6.80 -2.89
C TRP A 184 -24.31 -5.91 -1.66
N SER A 185 -25.54 -5.82 -1.17
CA SER A 185 -25.95 -4.90 -0.11
C SER A 185 -25.99 -5.53 1.29
N ALA A 186 -25.19 -6.57 1.55
CA ALA A 186 -25.15 -7.20 2.86
C ALA A 186 -24.48 -6.34 3.95
N VAL A 187 -23.81 -5.26 3.56
CA VAL A 187 -23.19 -4.27 4.43
C VAL A 187 -23.55 -2.87 3.97
N GLU A 188 -23.45 -1.88 4.85
CA GLU A 188 -23.61 -0.49 4.45
C GLU A 188 -22.43 -0.04 3.57
N GLN A 189 -22.70 0.80 2.58
CA GLN A 189 -21.70 1.26 1.60
C GLN A 189 -20.51 2.00 2.23
N HIS A 190 -20.72 2.60 3.39
CA HIS A 190 -19.72 3.37 4.12
C HIS A 190 -18.93 2.56 5.14
N ASP A 191 -19.32 1.32 5.43
CA ASP A 191 -18.64 0.49 6.41
C ASP A 191 -17.19 0.17 6.00
N GLY A 192 -16.31 0.16 6.99
CA GLY A 192 -14.91 -0.20 6.87
C GLY A 192 -13.98 0.96 6.48
N ALA A 193 -12.82 1.00 7.13
CA ALA A 193 -11.75 1.95 6.84
C ALA A 193 -11.19 1.73 5.43
N ARG A 194 -11.04 2.80 4.65
CA ARG A 194 -10.50 2.72 3.28
C ARG A 194 -8.98 2.81 3.29
N CYS A 195 -8.33 2.04 2.42
CA CYS A 195 -6.89 2.09 2.28
C CYS A 195 -6.47 3.41 1.61
N PHE A 196 -5.78 4.28 2.36
CA PHE A 196 -5.42 5.65 1.96
C PHE A 196 -3.91 5.89 1.98
N LYS A 197 -3.14 4.83 1.89
CA LYS A 197 -1.69 4.86 2.01
C LYS A 197 -1.02 5.64 0.87
N TRP A 198 -1.48 5.44 -0.36
CA TRP A 198 -0.98 6.16 -1.54
C TRP A 198 -1.65 7.52 -1.69
N GLU A 199 -0.85 8.52 -2.06
CA GLU A 199 -1.37 9.82 -2.48
C GLU A 199 -2.11 9.67 -3.82
N PHE A 200 -3.25 10.34 -3.94
CA PHE A 200 -4.01 10.40 -5.19
C PHE A 200 -3.81 11.76 -5.86
N ALA A 201 -3.32 11.75 -7.11
CA ALA A 201 -3.19 12.97 -7.89
C ALA A 201 -4.55 13.65 -8.11
N SER A 202 -4.59 14.98 -8.06
CA SER A 202 -5.84 15.73 -8.22
C SER A 202 -6.49 15.55 -9.60
N ASP A 203 -5.68 15.26 -10.61
CA ASP A 203 -6.10 14.98 -11.99
C ASP A 203 -6.24 13.48 -12.29
N LEU A 204 -6.20 12.65 -11.26
CA LEU A 204 -6.37 11.19 -11.38
C LEU A 204 -7.68 10.87 -12.09
N THR A 205 -7.60 10.05 -13.13
CA THR A 205 -8.77 9.59 -13.91
C THR A 205 -8.95 8.08 -13.84
N SER A 206 -8.08 7.32 -14.49
CA SER A 206 -8.23 5.86 -14.65
C SER A 206 -7.10 5.04 -14.09
N SER A 207 -5.90 5.60 -13.94
CA SER A 207 -4.72 4.88 -13.48
C SER A 207 -3.81 5.80 -12.68
N MET A 208 -3.26 5.27 -11.58
CA MET A 208 -2.27 5.96 -10.77
C MET A 208 -0.88 5.83 -11.40
N GLY A 209 -0.08 6.89 -11.29
CA GLY A 209 1.32 6.87 -11.70
C GLY A 209 2.29 6.48 -10.57
N ASN A 210 1.78 6.34 -9.34
CA ASN A 210 2.62 5.96 -8.20
C ASN A 210 3.18 4.54 -8.39
N ASP A 211 4.46 4.37 -8.13
CA ASP A 211 5.13 3.09 -8.20
C ASP A 211 4.82 2.21 -6.99
N PHE A 212 4.74 0.91 -7.19
CA PHE A 212 4.57 -0.04 -6.11
C PHE A 212 5.93 -0.56 -5.63
N HIS A 213 6.38 -0.08 -4.47
CA HIS A 213 7.63 -0.51 -3.87
C HIS A 213 7.52 -1.93 -3.33
N ILE A 214 8.23 -2.88 -3.96
CA ILE A 214 8.30 -4.29 -3.56
C ILE A 214 9.21 -4.45 -2.35
N PHE A 215 10.35 -3.73 -2.36
CA PHE A 215 11.28 -3.63 -1.24
C PHE A 215 11.68 -2.18 -0.99
N ARG A 216 11.70 -1.79 0.27
CA ARG A 216 12.20 -0.51 0.78
C ARG A 216 13.20 -0.73 1.91
N LEU A 217 14.01 0.26 2.21
CA LEU A 217 15.00 0.18 3.30
C LEU A 217 14.36 -0.14 4.66
N ALA A 218 13.14 0.35 4.93
CA ALA A 218 12.39 0.01 6.14
C ALA A 218 12.18 -1.50 6.28
N ASP A 219 11.88 -2.22 5.19
CA ASP A 219 11.73 -3.67 5.20
C ASP A 219 13.04 -4.36 5.63
N ILE A 220 14.18 -3.81 5.19
CA ILE A 220 15.51 -4.36 5.52
C ILE A 220 15.80 -4.22 7.01
N TYR A 221 15.50 -3.05 7.60
CA TYR A 221 15.65 -2.85 9.04
C TYR A 221 14.76 -3.81 9.84
N LEU A 222 13.50 -3.98 9.42
CA LEU A 222 12.55 -4.87 10.10
C LEU A 222 12.97 -6.34 9.98
N MET A 223 13.38 -6.80 8.79
CA MET A 223 13.89 -8.17 8.59
C MET A 223 15.14 -8.44 9.45
N LYS A 224 16.06 -7.46 9.52
CA LYS A 224 17.25 -7.58 10.37
C LYS A 224 16.89 -7.63 11.85
N ALA A 225 15.97 -6.76 12.30
CA ALA A 225 15.51 -6.74 13.69
C ALA A 225 14.87 -8.08 14.08
N GLU A 226 14.00 -8.63 13.24
CA GLU A 226 13.40 -9.95 13.45
C GLU A 226 14.47 -11.05 13.55
N ALA A 227 15.44 -11.07 12.63
CA ALA A 227 16.51 -12.06 12.63
C ALA A 227 17.42 -11.98 13.86
N LEU A 228 17.60 -10.79 14.44
CA LEU A 228 18.38 -10.60 15.69
C LEU A 228 17.62 -11.08 16.93
N LEU A 229 16.29 -11.12 16.89
CA LEU A 229 15.44 -11.59 18.00
C LEU A 229 15.25 -13.10 18.01
N ARG A 230 15.53 -13.77 16.89
CA ARG A 230 15.41 -15.23 16.72
C ARG A 230 16.75 -15.94 16.83
#